data_e154ee036b3bf5672111e9e4a14e45e1
#
_entry.id   e154ee036b3bf5672111e9e4a14e45e1
#
_cell.length_a   1.000
_cell.length_b   1.000
_cell.length_c   1.000
_cell.angle_alpha   90.00
_cell.angle_beta   90.00
_cell.angle_gamma   90.00
#
_symmetry.space_group_name_H-M   'P 1'
#
loop_
_entity.id
_entity.type
_entity.pdbx_description
1 polymer ?
#
loop_
_entity_poly.entity_id
_entity_poly.type
_entity_poly.pdbx_seq_one_letter_code
_entity_poly.pdbx_strand_id
1 'polypeptide(L)'
;MVKSASLAPKQDRMPGGFVEVIPPGKSNFIQLWSVGPFIDMLVQGLGGIEPNADQNKVIISPSLPSGLSELSFERLQMGEHTFSFSHHRREKLIETVIRHHQGSVPLEVRFSIKNEDINTMLVDGQEVTTTVNRHPTLGYVESALNITVPVGAIKKVVRQLTSANWK
;
A
#
# COMPACT_ATOMS: atom_id res chain seq x y z
N MET A 1 1.51 -12.04 -15.71
CA MET A 1 1.00 -10.66 -15.53
C MET A 1 2.14 -9.63 -15.51
N VAL A 2 3.21 -9.82 -14.74
CA VAL A 2 4.36 -8.88 -14.67
C VAL A 2 5.08 -8.70 -16.02
N LYS A 3 5.18 -9.75 -16.85
CA LYS A 3 5.80 -9.64 -18.19
C LYS A 3 5.02 -8.78 -19.18
N SER A 4 3.71 -8.66 -19.04
CA SER A 4 2.89 -7.83 -19.93
C SER A 4 2.96 -6.34 -19.56
N ALA A 5 3.16 -6.02 -18.28
CA ALA A 5 3.36 -4.64 -17.83
C ALA A 5 4.78 -4.12 -18.14
N SER A 6 5.74 -5.03 -18.35
CA SER A 6 7.13 -4.71 -18.62
C SER A 6 7.53 -4.92 -20.08
N LEU A 7 6.70 -4.50 -21.03
CA LEU A 7 7.16 -4.42 -22.41
C LEU A 7 8.42 -3.57 -22.42
N ALA A 8 9.54 -4.21 -22.79
CA ALA A 8 10.83 -3.57 -22.72
C ALA A 8 10.78 -2.25 -23.50
N PRO A 9 11.19 -1.14 -22.91
CA PRO A 9 11.08 0.19 -23.52
C PRO A 9 11.71 0.30 -24.92
N LYS A 10 12.57 -0.66 -25.28
CA LYS A 10 13.29 -0.72 -26.56
C LYS A 10 12.53 -1.46 -27.66
N GLN A 11 11.45 -2.17 -27.35
CA GLN A 11 10.75 -3.04 -28.31
C GLN A 11 9.38 -2.53 -28.72
N ASP A 12 8.93 -1.44 -28.12
CA ASP A 12 7.61 -0.87 -28.39
C ASP A 12 7.73 0.51 -29.04
N ARG A 13 6.72 0.83 -29.89
CA ARG A 13 6.57 2.16 -30.48
C ARG A 13 6.22 3.23 -29.44
N MET A 14 5.67 2.82 -28.30
CA MET A 14 5.38 3.68 -27.15
C MET A 14 5.94 3.04 -25.87
N PRO A 15 7.19 3.34 -25.48
CA PRO A 15 7.78 2.82 -24.25
C PRO A 15 6.90 3.13 -23.02
N GLY A 16 6.59 2.10 -22.22
CA GLY A 16 5.69 2.21 -21.08
C GLY A 16 4.19 2.16 -21.42
N GLY A 17 3.82 1.97 -22.68
CA GLY A 17 2.43 1.76 -23.08
C GLY A 17 1.88 0.40 -22.65
N PHE A 18 0.61 0.35 -22.32
CA PHE A 18 -0.11 -0.90 -22.08
C PHE A 18 -0.80 -1.35 -23.35
N VAL A 19 -0.49 -2.54 -23.81
CA VAL A 19 -1.05 -3.12 -25.02
C VAL A 19 -2.11 -4.17 -24.69
N GLU A 20 -3.05 -4.35 -25.62
CA GLU A 20 -4.13 -5.33 -25.48
C GLU A 20 -3.64 -6.77 -25.66
N VAL A 21 -2.73 -6.97 -26.62
CA VAL A 21 -2.25 -8.30 -27.03
C VAL A 21 -0.73 -8.34 -27.09
N ILE A 22 -0.14 -9.45 -26.67
CA ILE A 22 1.29 -9.73 -26.77
C ILE A 22 1.50 -10.87 -27.77
N PRO A 23 2.39 -10.71 -28.77
CA PRO A 23 3.29 -9.60 -29.02
C PRO A 23 2.58 -8.35 -29.57
N PRO A 24 3.09 -7.14 -29.26
CA PRO A 24 2.54 -5.90 -29.76
C PRO A 24 2.70 -5.82 -31.29
N GLY A 25 1.71 -5.39 -31.98
CA GLY A 25 1.75 -5.22 -33.45
C GLY A 25 0.40 -5.32 -34.15
N LYS A 26 -0.60 -5.85 -33.45
CA LYS A 26 -1.97 -6.01 -33.95
C LYS A 26 -3.02 -5.37 -33.04
N SER A 27 -2.61 -4.59 -32.05
CA SER A 27 -3.51 -3.95 -31.09
C SER A 27 -3.20 -2.46 -30.92
N ASN A 28 -4.12 -1.75 -30.28
CA ASN A 28 -3.89 -0.37 -29.89
C ASN A 28 -2.79 -0.30 -28.81
N PHE A 29 -1.88 0.67 -28.94
CA PHE A 29 -0.74 0.82 -28.03
C PHE A 29 -1.12 1.43 -26.67
N ILE A 30 -2.26 2.10 -26.58
CA ILE A 30 -2.78 2.68 -25.35
C ILE A 30 -4.16 2.10 -25.10
N GLN A 31 -4.27 1.28 -24.06
CA GLN A 31 -5.52 0.66 -23.64
C GLN A 31 -5.90 1.21 -22.27
N LEU A 32 -6.83 2.16 -22.23
CA LEU A 32 -7.28 2.79 -20.98
C LEU A 32 -7.83 1.78 -19.97
N TRP A 33 -8.54 0.76 -20.43
CA TRP A 33 -9.03 -0.31 -19.56
C TRP A 33 -7.93 -1.21 -18.98
N SER A 34 -6.73 -1.22 -19.55
CA SER A 34 -5.58 -1.91 -18.98
C SER A 34 -4.83 -1.06 -17.96
N VAL A 35 -4.88 0.26 -18.10
CA VAL A 35 -4.24 1.22 -17.17
C VAL A 35 -4.96 1.25 -15.83
N GLY A 36 -6.30 1.30 -15.82
CA GLY A 36 -7.10 1.31 -14.60
C GLY A 36 -6.81 0.10 -13.69
N PRO A 37 -7.01 -1.14 -14.14
CA PRO A 37 -6.69 -2.33 -13.36
C PRO A 37 -5.22 -2.44 -12.92
N PHE A 38 -4.28 -1.90 -13.71
CA PHE A 38 -2.88 -1.86 -13.30
C PHE A 38 -2.65 -0.90 -12.13
N ILE A 39 -3.23 0.30 -12.17
CA ILE A 39 -3.17 1.26 -11.07
C ILE A 39 -3.84 0.67 -9.83
N ASP A 40 -5.03 0.06 -9.98
CA ASP A 40 -5.73 -0.60 -8.88
C ASP A 40 -4.90 -1.72 -8.25
N MET A 41 -4.21 -2.51 -9.07
CA MET A 41 -3.29 -3.55 -8.57
C MET A 41 -2.13 -2.95 -7.77
N LEU A 42 -1.59 -1.81 -8.16
CA LEU A 42 -0.54 -1.13 -7.41
C LEU A 42 -1.07 -0.52 -6.12
N VAL A 43 -2.16 0.24 -6.20
CA VAL A 43 -2.70 1.00 -5.06
C VAL A 43 -3.36 0.06 -4.06
N GLN A 44 -4.32 -0.75 -4.49
CA GLN A 44 -5.07 -1.65 -3.62
C GLN A 44 -4.32 -2.96 -3.36
N GLY A 45 -3.68 -3.53 -4.39
CA GLY A 45 -3.00 -4.83 -4.27
C GLY A 45 -1.69 -4.76 -3.48
N LEU A 46 -0.78 -3.86 -3.83
CA LEU A 46 0.51 -3.71 -3.16
C LEU A 46 0.45 -2.73 -1.99
N GLY A 47 -0.16 -1.57 -2.20
CA GLY A 47 -0.32 -0.54 -1.16
C GLY A 47 -1.35 -0.91 -0.11
N GLY A 48 -2.34 -1.75 -0.46
CA GLY A 48 -3.46 -2.08 0.41
C GLY A 48 -4.26 -0.85 0.80
N ILE A 49 -4.34 0.15 -0.11
CA ILE A 49 -4.97 1.44 0.17
C ILE A 49 -6.44 1.36 -0.21
N GLU A 50 -7.30 1.44 0.80
CA GLU A 50 -8.76 1.43 0.64
C GLU A 50 -9.31 2.76 1.21
N PRO A 51 -9.66 3.73 0.35
CA PRO A 51 -10.16 5.02 0.79
C PRO A 51 -11.63 4.96 1.19
N ASN A 52 -11.99 5.70 2.24
CA ASN A 52 -13.38 5.97 2.65
C ASN A 52 -13.51 7.48 2.94
N ALA A 53 -13.77 8.25 1.89
CA ALA A 53 -13.82 9.71 1.96
C ALA A 53 -14.94 10.23 2.87
N ASP A 54 -16.07 9.55 2.91
CA ASP A 54 -17.24 9.96 3.73
C ASP A 54 -16.94 9.91 5.23
N GLN A 55 -16.01 9.05 5.64
CA GLN A 55 -15.58 8.89 7.02
C GLN A 55 -14.23 9.55 7.33
N ASN A 56 -13.63 10.27 6.38
CA ASN A 56 -12.27 10.81 6.48
C ASN A 56 -11.24 9.73 6.87
N LYS A 57 -11.46 8.51 6.40
CA LYS A 57 -10.73 7.32 6.80
C LYS A 57 -10.09 6.62 5.62
N VAL A 58 -8.89 6.13 5.82
CA VAL A 58 -8.20 5.25 4.87
C VAL A 58 -7.72 3.98 5.58
N ILE A 59 -7.88 2.84 4.93
CA ILE A 59 -7.21 1.61 5.34
C ILE A 59 -5.90 1.52 4.59
N ILE A 60 -4.82 1.20 5.28
CA ILE A 60 -3.48 0.97 4.71
C ILE A 60 -3.02 -0.41 5.19
N SER A 61 -2.95 -1.36 4.24
CA SER A 61 -2.56 -2.75 4.50
C SER A 61 -1.52 -3.21 3.47
N PRO A 62 -0.28 -2.70 3.54
CA PRO A 62 0.73 -2.94 2.51
C PRO A 62 1.16 -4.39 2.46
N SER A 63 1.35 -4.89 1.23
CA SER A 63 1.82 -6.25 0.97
C SER A 63 2.95 -6.21 -0.06
N LEU A 64 4.20 -6.23 0.42
CA LEU A 64 5.37 -6.22 -0.46
C LEU A 64 5.81 -7.63 -0.82
N PRO A 65 5.91 -7.98 -2.11
CA PRO A 65 6.60 -9.19 -2.56
C PRO A 65 8.04 -9.24 -2.05
N SER A 66 8.60 -10.44 -1.91
CA SER A 66 9.95 -10.64 -1.36
C SER A 66 11.07 -9.90 -2.10
N GLY A 67 10.88 -9.64 -3.40
CA GLY A 67 11.86 -8.91 -4.22
C GLY A 67 11.73 -7.38 -4.15
N LEU A 68 10.77 -6.84 -3.38
CA LEU A 68 10.54 -5.41 -3.26
C LEU A 68 10.78 -4.96 -1.82
N SER A 69 11.74 -4.07 -1.62
CA SER A 69 12.09 -3.54 -0.29
C SER A 69 11.39 -2.23 0.05
N GLU A 70 10.83 -1.57 -0.96
CA GLU A 70 10.24 -0.23 -0.80
C GLU A 70 9.03 -0.07 -1.71
N LEU A 71 8.02 0.66 -1.20
CA LEU A 71 6.85 1.10 -1.95
C LEU A 71 6.46 2.47 -1.42
N SER A 72 6.27 3.45 -2.32
CA SER A 72 5.77 4.76 -1.93
C SER A 72 4.70 5.28 -2.89
N PHE A 73 3.76 6.00 -2.33
CA PHE A 73 2.74 6.74 -3.06
C PHE A 73 2.75 8.18 -2.58
N GLU A 74 2.94 9.10 -3.51
CA GLU A 74 3.03 10.52 -3.21
C GLU A 74 1.75 11.25 -3.58
N ARG A 75 1.26 12.09 -2.65
CA ARG A 75 0.13 12.99 -2.89
C ARG A 75 -1.15 12.31 -3.37
N LEU A 76 -1.48 11.17 -2.78
CA LEU A 76 -2.78 10.53 -2.97
C LEU A 76 -3.89 11.48 -2.54
N GLN A 77 -4.96 11.52 -3.31
CA GLN A 77 -6.11 12.36 -3.01
C GLN A 77 -7.32 11.50 -2.64
N MET A 78 -7.97 11.85 -1.53
CA MET A 78 -9.19 11.23 -1.05
C MET A 78 -10.12 12.32 -0.49
N GLY A 79 -11.16 12.69 -1.24
CA GLY A 79 -12.00 13.83 -0.88
C GLY A 79 -11.16 15.10 -0.71
N GLU A 80 -11.21 15.72 0.47
CA GLU A 80 -10.42 16.91 0.80
C GLU A 80 -9.00 16.59 1.27
N HIS A 81 -8.69 15.32 1.53
CA HIS A 81 -7.39 14.92 2.03
C HIS A 81 -6.40 14.69 0.92
N THR A 82 -5.18 15.21 1.12
CA THR A 82 -3.99 14.83 0.35
C THR A 82 -2.99 14.23 1.31
N PHE A 83 -2.54 13.01 1.05
CA PHE A 83 -1.59 12.31 1.89
C PHE A 83 -0.57 11.54 1.07
N SER A 84 0.56 11.24 1.66
CA SER A 84 1.59 10.35 1.12
C SER A 84 1.82 9.19 2.06
N PHE A 85 2.24 8.08 1.49
CA PHE A 85 2.51 6.87 2.21
C PHE A 85 3.77 6.22 1.65
N SER A 86 4.67 5.80 2.54
CA SER A 86 5.83 4.99 2.16
C SER A 86 6.00 3.80 3.09
N HIS A 87 6.44 2.70 2.55
CA HIS A 87 6.62 1.44 3.24
C HIS A 87 7.98 0.85 2.89
N HIS A 88 8.83 0.66 3.90
CA HIS A 88 10.19 0.19 3.75
C HIS A 88 10.40 -1.08 4.55
N ARG A 89 10.90 -2.13 3.88
CA ARG A 89 11.35 -3.36 4.53
C ARG A 89 12.86 -3.31 4.70
N ARG A 90 13.31 -3.43 5.94
CA ARG A 90 14.72 -3.59 6.32
C ARG A 90 14.90 -4.96 6.98
N GLU A 91 16.16 -5.40 7.16
CA GLU A 91 16.47 -6.76 7.65
C GLU A 91 15.63 -7.26 8.83
N LYS A 92 15.35 -6.43 9.84
CA LYS A 92 14.66 -6.83 11.06
C LYS A 92 13.42 -6.02 11.38
N LEU A 93 13.06 -5.08 10.51
CA LEU A 93 11.91 -4.21 10.75
C LEU A 93 11.25 -3.75 9.45
N ILE A 94 9.99 -3.43 9.58
CA ILE A 94 9.22 -2.76 8.55
C ILE A 94 8.79 -1.42 9.10
N GLU A 95 9.05 -0.38 8.32
CA GLU A 95 8.71 0.99 8.62
C GLU A 95 7.67 1.49 7.63
N THR A 96 6.60 2.07 8.14
CA THR A 96 5.58 2.74 7.34
C THR A 96 5.47 4.19 7.80
N VAL A 97 5.62 5.11 6.86
CA VAL A 97 5.48 6.55 7.11
C VAL A 97 4.24 7.06 6.40
N ILE A 98 3.39 7.77 7.12
CA ILE A 98 2.16 8.38 6.62
C ILE A 98 2.28 9.88 6.85
N ARG A 99 2.15 10.67 5.78
CA ARG A 99 2.17 12.13 5.83
C ARG A 99 0.83 12.68 5.35
N HIS A 100 0.15 13.45 6.18
CA HIS A 100 -1.06 14.17 5.82
C HIS A 100 -0.71 15.60 5.40
N HIS A 101 -0.86 15.93 4.13
CA HIS A 101 -0.46 17.22 3.57
C HIS A 101 -1.56 18.28 3.69
N GLN A 102 -2.81 17.88 3.36
CA GLN A 102 -3.96 18.79 3.27
C GLN A 102 -5.25 18.08 3.71
N GLY A 103 -6.18 18.84 4.26
CA GLY A 103 -7.50 18.40 4.69
C GLY A 103 -8.12 19.42 5.64
N SER A 104 -9.42 19.37 5.87
CA SER A 104 -10.11 20.23 6.84
C SER A 104 -10.12 19.63 8.26
N VAL A 105 -9.97 18.33 8.35
CA VAL A 105 -9.96 17.54 9.60
C VAL A 105 -8.80 16.57 9.61
N PRO A 106 -8.44 15.97 10.76
CA PRO A 106 -7.46 14.89 10.80
C PRO A 106 -7.85 13.71 9.91
N LEU A 107 -6.85 13.03 9.35
CA LEU A 107 -7.04 11.79 8.60
C LEU A 107 -7.03 10.61 9.57
N GLU A 108 -8.10 9.81 9.56
CA GLU A 108 -8.15 8.56 10.30
C GLU A 108 -7.55 7.43 9.45
N VAL A 109 -6.53 6.77 9.98
CA VAL A 109 -5.85 5.67 9.32
C VAL A 109 -6.05 4.39 10.11
N ARG A 110 -6.66 3.38 9.48
CA ARG A 110 -6.59 2.00 9.96
C ARG A 110 -5.40 1.33 9.30
N PHE A 111 -4.30 1.21 10.04
CA PHE A 111 -3.14 0.45 9.57
C PHE A 111 -3.33 -1.01 9.94
N SER A 112 -3.19 -1.92 8.97
CA SER A 112 -3.34 -3.35 9.23
C SER A 112 -2.28 -4.19 8.53
N ILE A 113 -2.01 -5.37 9.10
CA ILE A 113 -1.09 -6.37 8.57
C ILE A 113 -1.84 -7.69 8.54
N LYS A 114 -1.90 -8.29 7.36
CA LYS A 114 -2.54 -9.58 7.13
C LYS A 114 -1.54 -10.72 7.32
N ASN A 115 -2.07 -11.86 7.75
CA ASN A 115 -1.32 -13.12 7.96
C ASN A 115 -0.25 -13.08 9.05
N GLU A 116 -0.33 -12.11 9.95
CA GLU A 116 0.58 -12.00 11.09
C GLU A 116 -0.18 -11.67 12.38
N ASP A 117 0.20 -12.36 13.45
CA ASP A 117 -0.30 -12.15 14.81
C ASP A 117 0.68 -11.24 15.54
N ILE A 118 0.40 -9.95 15.53
CA ILE A 118 1.25 -8.92 16.11
C ILE A 118 0.46 -8.22 17.22
N ASN A 119 0.93 -8.34 18.45
CA ASN A 119 0.25 -7.76 19.61
C ASN A 119 0.57 -6.27 19.80
N THR A 120 1.74 -5.83 19.37
CA THR A 120 2.19 -4.44 19.55
C THR A 120 2.97 -3.94 18.34
N MET A 121 2.85 -2.65 18.05
CA MET A 121 3.65 -1.91 17.07
C MET A 121 4.14 -0.61 17.69
N LEU A 122 5.18 -0.01 17.14
CA LEU A 122 5.62 1.31 17.56
C LEU A 122 4.98 2.36 16.67
N VAL A 123 4.34 3.36 17.27
CA VAL A 123 3.87 4.57 16.58
C VAL A 123 4.65 5.75 17.13
N ASP A 124 5.43 6.40 16.28
CA ASP A 124 6.35 7.49 16.66
C ASP A 124 7.29 7.10 17.82
N GLY A 125 7.69 5.82 17.87
CA GLY A 125 8.56 5.28 18.92
C GLY A 125 7.84 4.84 20.21
N GLN A 126 6.53 5.04 20.32
CA GLN A 126 5.72 4.58 21.44
C GLN A 126 5.05 3.25 21.11
N GLU A 127 5.05 2.32 22.04
CA GLU A 127 4.39 1.03 21.91
C GLU A 127 2.86 1.19 21.96
N VAL A 128 2.20 0.66 20.95
CA VAL A 128 0.73 0.67 20.83
C VAL A 128 0.24 -0.76 20.65
N THR A 129 -0.76 -1.13 21.44
CA THR A 129 -1.43 -2.43 21.32
C THR A 129 -2.25 -2.49 20.06
N THR A 130 -2.15 -3.59 19.33
CA THR A 130 -2.94 -3.87 18.14
C THR A 130 -4.19 -4.66 18.49
N THR A 131 -5.20 -4.55 17.62
CA THR A 131 -6.35 -5.45 17.63
C THR A 131 -6.05 -6.63 16.71
N VAL A 132 -6.06 -7.85 17.26
CA VAL A 132 -5.84 -9.08 16.50
C VAL A 132 -7.18 -9.72 16.17
N ASN A 133 -7.52 -9.79 14.88
CA ASN A 133 -8.71 -10.44 14.37
C ASN A 133 -8.33 -11.75 13.67
N ARG A 134 -8.99 -12.84 14.05
CA ARG A 134 -8.83 -14.15 13.42
C ARG A 134 -10.09 -14.43 12.60
N HIS A 135 -9.93 -14.62 11.32
CA HIS A 135 -11.04 -14.88 10.39
C HIS A 135 -11.21 -16.40 10.21
N PRO A 136 -12.09 -17.06 10.97
CA PRO A 136 -12.17 -18.52 11.00
C PRO A 136 -12.57 -19.12 9.65
N THR A 137 -13.39 -18.41 8.88
CA THR A 137 -13.86 -18.87 7.56
C THR A 137 -12.83 -18.65 6.46
N LEU A 138 -12.06 -17.56 6.55
CA LEU A 138 -11.08 -17.17 5.53
C LEU A 138 -9.65 -17.63 5.87
N GLY A 139 -9.44 -18.15 7.08
CA GLY A 139 -8.18 -18.76 7.52
C GLY A 139 -7.01 -17.80 7.66
N TYR A 140 -7.25 -16.48 7.74
CA TYR A 140 -6.18 -15.51 7.95
C TYR A 140 -6.31 -14.76 9.28
N VAL A 141 -5.20 -14.20 9.74
CA VAL A 141 -5.09 -13.32 10.90
C VAL A 141 -4.83 -11.90 10.41
N GLU A 142 -5.47 -10.94 11.04
CA GLU A 142 -5.22 -9.51 10.81
C GLU A 142 -4.85 -8.84 12.12
N SER A 143 -3.73 -8.15 12.17
CA SER A 143 -3.33 -7.27 13.27
C SER A 143 -3.46 -5.83 12.82
N ALA A 144 -4.28 -5.03 13.52
CA ALA A 144 -4.60 -3.68 13.12
C ALA A 144 -4.50 -2.68 14.27
N LEU A 145 -4.24 -1.43 13.93
CA LEU A 145 -4.33 -0.29 14.85
C LEU A 145 -4.94 0.92 14.13
N ASN A 146 -5.56 1.80 14.89
CA ASN A 146 -6.09 3.06 14.37
C ASN A 146 -5.16 4.21 14.76
N ILE A 147 -4.89 5.09 13.82
CA ILE A 147 -3.98 6.23 13.97
C ILE A 147 -4.69 7.47 13.47
N THR A 148 -4.71 8.53 14.25
CA THR A 148 -5.15 9.84 13.81
C THR A 148 -3.93 10.64 13.34
N VAL A 149 -3.95 11.13 12.10
CA VAL A 149 -2.88 11.92 11.50
C VAL A 149 -3.37 13.35 11.29
N PRO A 150 -2.99 14.31 12.15
CA PRO A 150 -3.36 15.72 11.97
C PRO A 150 -2.85 16.28 10.65
N VAL A 151 -3.49 17.34 10.16
CA VAL A 151 -3.05 18.05 8.94
C VAL A 151 -1.64 18.59 9.15
N GLY A 152 -0.77 18.39 8.17
CA GLY A 152 0.64 18.76 8.22
C GLY A 152 1.52 17.80 9.02
N ALA A 153 0.95 16.81 9.72
CA ALA A 153 1.71 15.87 10.53
C ALA A 153 2.23 14.66 9.73
N ILE A 154 3.21 14.00 10.33
CA ILE A 154 3.77 12.74 9.89
C ILE A 154 3.58 11.73 11.02
N LYS A 155 3.17 10.52 10.70
CA LYS A 155 3.13 9.38 11.62
C LYS A 155 4.00 8.27 11.08
N LYS A 156 4.77 7.65 11.97
CA LYS A 156 5.67 6.55 11.67
C LYS A 156 5.24 5.31 12.43
N VAL A 157 4.91 4.25 11.70
CA VAL A 157 4.60 2.95 12.26
C VAL A 157 5.77 2.02 12.01
N VAL A 158 6.26 1.37 13.06
CA VAL A 158 7.36 0.40 12.97
C VAL A 158 6.93 -0.91 13.58
N ARG A 159 7.14 -2.01 12.86
CA ARG A 159 7.06 -3.35 13.40
C ARG A 159 8.39 -4.06 13.32
N GLN A 160 8.68 -4.87 14.33
CA GLN A 160 9.82 -5.77 14.30
C GLN A 160 9.43 -7.08 13.61
N LEU A 161 10.31 -7.58 12.77
CA LEU A 161 10.16 -8.90 12.17
C LEU A 161 10.71 -9.94 13.14
N THR A 162 9.89 -10.91 13.50
CA THR A 162 10.37 -12.08 14.24
C THR A 162 11.07 -13.03 13.30
N SER A 163 12.05 -13.80 13.80
CA SER A 163 12.86 -14.74 13.00
C SER A 163 12.05 -15.81 12.24
N ALA A 164 10.79 -16.01 12.59
CA ALA A 164 9.88 -16.93 11.91
C ALA A 164 9.35 -16.41 10.55
N ASN A 165 9.46 -15.12 10.26
CA ASN A 165 8.86 -14.47 9.09
C ASN A 165 9.84 -14.24 7.92
N TRP A 166 10.99 -14.92 7.95
CA TRP A 166 12.08 -14.80 6.96
C TRP A 166 12.08 -15.92 5.90
N LYS A 167 10.94 -16.42 5.47
CA LYS A 167 10.89 -17.42 4.39
C LYS A 167 10.26 -16.88 3.13
#